data_fe20e55da3d8846f7fbfaf33c63d303a
#
_entry.id   fe20e55da3d8846f7fbfaf33c63d303a
#
_cell.length_a   1.000
_cell.length_b   1.000
_cell.length_c   1.000
_cell.angle_alpha   90.00
_cell.angle_beta   90.00
_cell.angle_gamma   90.00
#
_symmetry.space_group_name_H-M   'P 1'
#
loop_
_entity.id
_entity.type
_entity.pdbx_description
1 polymer ?
#
loop_
_entity_poly.entity_id
_entity_poly.type
_entity_poly.pdbx_seq_one_letter_code
_entity_poly.pdbx_strand_id
1 'polypeptide(L)'
;MQSLKISDTKVTAIKVIHYEHTNYMGRLHGGDMLNFLVDIGMLSAMKVSKGLAVLASLDDVVFKKPILLGDIITVEAETQYVGNTSMEVSMRAVKGEETLVEATGVYVKVDDLLRPTVVDSKINPVNDEERKKYETAVSRRKSRKIDNSLRYNVVDP
;
A
#
# COMPACT_ATOMS: atom_id res chain seq x y z
N MET A 1 -18.88 -2.70 14.07
CA MET A 1 -18.04 -2.75 12.84
C MET A 1 -18.26 -1.49 12.04
N GLN A 2 -17.21 -0.77 11.76
CA GLN A 2 -17.26 0.46 10.96
C GLN A 2 -17.22 0.16 9.47
N SER A 3 -18.07 0.84 8.68
CA SER A 3 -18.06 0.78 7.22
C SER A 3 -17.39 2.04 6.67
N LEU A 4 -16.37 1.88 5.85
CA LEU A 4 -15.57 2.96 5.28
C LEU A 4 -15.62 2.92 3.74
N LYS A 5 -15.66 4.09 3.12
CA LYS A 5 -15.37 4.24 1.69
C LYS A 5 -13.86 4.13 1.46
N ILE A 6 -13.44 3.77 0.27
CA ILE A 6 -12.00 3.81 -0.07
C ILE A 6 -11.46 5.23 0.09
N SER A 7 -12.20 6.24 -0.38
CA SER A 7 -11.81 7.65 -0.26
C SER A 7 -11.62 8.14 1.18
N ASP A 8 -12.34 7.55 2.14
CA ASP A 8 -12.16 7.88 3.57
C ASP A 8 -10.81 7.42 4.12
N THR A 9 -10.17 6.46 3.48
CA THR A 9 -8.90 5.85 3.93
C THR A 9 -7.67 6.54 3.37
N LYS A 10 -7.87 7.47 2.42
CA LYS A 10 -6.79 8.11 1.70
C LYS A 10 -5.89 8.94 2.61
N VAL A 11 -4.59 8.77 2.43
CA VAL A 11 -3.53 9.57 3.06
C VAL A 11 -2.60 10.08 1.97
N THR A 12 -2.24 11.35 2.04
CA THR A 12 -1.34 11.99 1.08
C THR A 12 -0.24 12.76 1.80
N ALA A 13 0.94 12.78 1.19
CA ALA A 13 2.06 13.61 1.64
C ALA A 13 2.79 14.20 0.43
N ILE A 14 3.24 15.44 0.57
CA ILE A 14 4.06 16.10 -0.44
C ILE A 14 5.52 15.92 -0.05
N LYS A 15 6.36 15.49 -0.99
CA LYS A 15 7.79 15.28 -0.80
C LYS A 15 8.61 16.10 -1.79
N VAL A 16 9.62 16.77 -1.29
CA VAL A 16 10.68 17.37 -2.11
C VAL A 16 11.82 16.37 -2.20
N ILE A 17 12.30 16.09 -3.40
CA ILE A 17 13.41 15.16 -3.61
C ILE A 17 14.73 15.89 -3.41
N HIS A 18 15.38 15.60 -2.29
CA HIS A 18 16.68 16.15 -1.90
C HIS A 18 17.84 15.32 -2.44
N TYR A 19 19.03 15.89 -2.41
CA TYR A 19 20.25 15.21 -2.84
C TYR A 19 20.48 13.87 -2.15
N GLU A 20 20.19 13.77 -0.85
CA GLU A 20 20.33 12.55 -0.05
C GLU A 20 19.42 11.40 -0.49
N HIS A 21 18.32 11.70 -1.21
CA HIS A 21 17.40 10.71 -1.75
C HIS A 21 17.83 10.19 -3.13
N THR A 22 18.87 10.77 -3.73
CA THR A 22 19.24 10.46 -5.11
C THR A 22 20.41 9.50 -5.20
N ASN A 23 20.45 8.76 -6.30
CA ASN A 23 21.61 7.98 -6.70
C ASN A 23 22.67 8.87 -7.40
N TYR A 24 23.77 8.27 -7.83
CA TYR A 24 24.86 8.96 -8.49
C TYR A 24 24.48 9.60 -9.85
N MET A 25 23.32 9.25 -10.40
CA MET A 25 22.80 9.84 -11.65
C MET A 25 21.84 11.01 -11.40
N GLY A 26 21.66 11.47 -10.16
CA GLY A 26 20.74 12.56 -9.81
C GLY A 26 19.26 12.16 -9.87
N ARG A 27 18.95 10.88 -9.83
CA ARG A 27 17.59 10.31 -9.81
C ARG A 27 17.26 9.75 -8.46
N LEU A 28 16.00 9.80 -8.09
CA LEU A 28 15.53 9.21 -6.83
C LEU A 28 15.92 7.73 -6.76
N HIS A 29 16.58 7.36 -5.67
CA HIS A 29 16.92 5.97 -5.39
C HIS A 29 15.64 5.16 -5.13
N GLY A 30 15.55 3.97 -5.74
CA GLY A 30 14.35 3.13 -5.65
C GLY A 30 13.97 2.75 -4.22
N GLY A 31 14.97 2.48 -3.37
CA GLY A 31 14.76 2.17 -1.95
C GLY A 31 14.16 3.33 -1.18
N ASP A 32 14.59 4.57 -1.46
CA ASP A 32 14.00 5.76 -0.83
C ASP A 32 12.56 5.97 -1.27
N MET A 33 12.25 5.70 -2.54
CA MET A 33 10.87 5.75 -3.03
C MET A 33 9.99 4.72 -2.31
N LEU A 34 10.47 3.50 -2.18
CA LEU A 34 9.73 2.46 -1.44
C LEU A 34 9.52 2.85 0.02
N ASN A 35 10.49 3.47 0.65
CA ASN A 35 10.36 3.98 2.01
C ASN A 35 9.20 5.00 2.12
N PHE A 36 9.11 5.96 1.20
CA PHE A 36 8.01 6.92 1.18
C PHE A 36 6.65 6.24 0.97
N LEU A 37 6.56 5.30 0.03
CA LEU A 37 5.31 4.57 -0.24
C LEU A 37 4.87 3.75 0.97
N VAL A 38 5.78 3.00 1.56
CA VAL A 38 5.48 2.11 2.70
C VAL A 38 5.02 2.90 3.92
N ASP A 39 5.62 4.04 4.20
CA ASP A 39 5.22 4.90 5.31
C ASP A 39 3.79 5.45 5.13
N ILE A 40 3.47 5.95 3.95
CA ILE A 40 2.13 6.47 3.65
C ILE A 40 1.11 5.35 3.62
N GLY A 41 1.48 4.18 3.09
CA GLY A 41 0.64 2.98 3.12
C GLY A 41 0.31 2.52 4.53
N MET A 42 1.29 2.54 5.42
CA MET A 42 1.10 2.23 6.84
C MET A 42 0.10 3.20 7.49
N LEU A 43 0.19 4.50 7.19
CA LEU A 43 -0.73 5.50 7.74
C LEU A 43 -2.18 5.28 7.26
N SER A 44 -2.38 4.89 6.00
CA SER A 44 -3.70 4.50 5.51
C SER A 44 -4.24 3.26 6.25
N ALA A 45 -3.41 2.24 6.42
CA ALA A 45 -3.79 1.04 7.17
C ALA A 45 -4.11 1.35 8.65
N MET A 46 -3.32 2.18 9.31
CA MET A 46 -3.56 2.59 10.70
C MET A 46 -4.85 3.41 10.86
N LYS A 47 -5.17 4.26 9.87
CA LYS A 47 -6.41 5.02 9.83
C LYS A 47 -7.64 4.09 9.81
N VAL A 48 -7.55 2.97 9.12
CA VAL A 48 -8.60 1.95 9.01
C VAL A 48 -8.65 1.05 10.25
N SER A 49 -7.51 0.55 10.68
CA SER A 49 -7.43 -0.39 11.80
C SER A 49 -7.59 0.26 13.16
N LYS A 50 -7.37 1.59 13.25
CA LYS A 50 -7.32 2.35 14.51
C LYS A 50 -6.33 1.76 15.52
N GLY A 51 -5.22 1.23 15.02
CA GLY A 51 -4.16 0.61 15.82
C GLY A 51 -2.90 0.41 14.99
N LEU A 52 -1.93 -0.28 15.58
CA LEU A 52 -0.67 -0.56 14.91
C LEU A 52 -0.87 -1.46 13.68
N ALA A 53 -0.19 -1.14 12.61
CA ALA A 53 -0.18 -1.94 11.39
C ALA A 53 1.25 -2.13 10.91
N VAL A 54 1.59 -3.36 10.51
CA VAL A 54 2.93 -3.71 9.99
C VAL A 54 2.81 -4.22 8.56
N LEU A 55 3.81 -3.90 7.75
CA LEU A 55 3.88 -4.39 6.37
C LEU A 55 4.20 -5.88 6.36
N ALA A 56 3.34 -6.67 5.73
CA ALA A 56 3.52 -8.12 5.58
C ALA A 56 4.03 -8.51 4.19
N SER A 57 3.57 -7.82 3.15
CA SER A 57 4.06 -8.03 1.78
C SER A 57 3.96 -6.76 0.95
N LEU A 58 4.82 -6.66 -0.06
CA LEU A 58 4.86 -5.57 -1.02
C LEU A 58 4.90 -6.18 -2.42
N ASP A 59 3.91 -5.87 -3.23
CA ASP A 59 3.73 -6.47 -4.55
C ASP A 59 3.55 -5.41 -5.63
N ASP A 60 3.71 -5.82 -6.89
CA ASP A 60 3.39 -5.01 -8.07
C ASP A 60 4.07 -3.64 -8.06
N VAL A 61 5.32 -3.58 -7.61
CA VAL A 61 6.11 -2.35 -7.62
C VAL A 61 6.54 -2.04 -9.06
N VAL A 62 6.07 -0.92 -9.59
CA VAL A 62 6.38 -0.49 -10.95
C VAL A 62 6.87 0.96 -10.92
N PHE A 63 8.10 1.15 -11.42
CA PHE A 63 8.68 2.47 -11.66
C PHE A 63 8.41 2.86 -13.11
N LYS A 64 7.40 3.70 -13.33
CA LYS A 64 6.96 4.08 -14.66
C LYS A 64 7.80 5.18 -15.27
N LYS A 65 8.26 6.12 -14.45
CA LYS A 65 9.07 7.27 -14.87
C LYS A 65 10.11 7.64 -13.82
N PRO A 66 11.25 8.18 -14.22
CA PRO A 66 12.28 8.64 -13.30
C PRO A 66 11.79 9.86 -12.51
N ILE A 67 12.21 9.94 -11.26
CA ILE A 67 12.00 11.08 -10.38
C ILE A 67 13.38 11.72 -10.15
N LEU A 68 13.45 13.03 -10.35
CA LEU A 68 14.70 13.76 -10.38
C LEU A 68 14.93 14.58 -9.12
N LEU A 69 16.20 14.87 -8.84
CA LEU A 69 16.57 15.85 -7.81
C LEU A 69 15.80 17.15 -8.02
N GLY A 70 15.19 17.66 -6.94
CA GLY A 70 14.40 18.88 -6.94
C GLY A 70 12.94 18.71 -7.35
N ASP A 71 12.52 17.52 -7.78
CA ASP A 71 11.11 17.25 -8.04
C ASP A 71 10.29 17.36 -6.76
N ILE A 72 9.08 17.86 -6.90
CA ILE A 72 8.06 17.87 -5.85
C ILE A 72 7.00 16.85 -6.26
N ILE A 73 6.84 15.81 -5.46
CA ILE A 73 5.91 14.71 -5.74
C ILE A 73 4.86 14.61 -4.64
N THR A 74 3.71 14.09 -5.00
CA THR A 74 2.68 13.68 -4.02
C THR A 74 2.73 12.16 -3.89
N VAL A 75 2.90 11.69 -2.67
CA VAL A 75 2.80 10.27 -2.33
C VAL A 75 1.45 10.04 -1.70
N GLU A 76 0.70 9.09 -2.19
CA GLU A 76 -0.65 8.82 -1.70
C GLU A 76 -0.91 7.33 -1.55
N ALA A 77 -1.75 6.99 -0.58
CA ALA A 77 -2.17 5.63 -0.32
C ALA A 77 -3.64 5.58 0.06
N GLU A 78 -4.28 4.49 -0.29
CA GLU A 78 -5.67 4.21 0.10
C GLU A 78 -5.86 2.71 0.35
N THR A 79 -6.59 2.38 1.39
CA THR A 79 -6.95 1.00 1.70
C THR A 79 -8.12 0.57 0.83
N GLN A 80 -7.91 -0.46 0.02
CA GLN A 80 -8.90 -0.93 -0.95
C GLN A 80 -9.66 -2.16 -0.50
N TYR A 81 -9.11 -2.92 0.45
CA TYR A 81 -9.76 -4.12 0.99
C TYR A 81 -9.34 -4.36 2.44
N VAL A 82 -10.27 -4.87 3.24
CA VAL A 82 -10.03 -5.28 4.62
C VAL A 82 -10.45 -6.73 4.79
N GLY A 83 -9.51 -7.58 5.22
CA GLY A 83 -9.73 -8.96 5.59
C GLY A 83 -10.09 -9.12 7.07
N ASN A 84 -9.68 -10.23 7.67
CA ASN A 84 -9.87 -10.44 9.10
C ASN A 84 -8.85 -9.65 9.94
N THR A 85 -7.57 -9.82 9.65
CA THR A 85 -6.46 -9.14 10.34
C THR A 85 -5.63 -8.25 9.41
N SER A 86 -5.88 -8.30 8.11
CA SER A 86 -5.07 -7.67 7.07
C SER A 86 -5.84 -6.62 6.26
N MET A 87 -5.09 -5.67 5.74
CA MET A 87 -5.58 -4.61 4.87
C MET A 87 -4.72 -4.55 3.62
N GLU A 88 -5.37 -4.47 2.46
CA GLU A 88 -4.66 -4.25 1.20
C GLU A 88 -4.70 -2.77 0.85
N VAL A 89 -3.53 -2.20 0.65
CA VAL A 89 -3.32 -0.77 0.43
C VAL A 89 -2.67 -0.54 -0.93
N SER A 90 -3.28 0.30 -1.74
CA SER A 90 -2.69 0.81 -2.97
C SER A 90 -1.90 2.08 -2.67
N MET A 91 -0.69 2.16 -3.21
CA MET A 91 0.23 3.28 -2.99
C MET A 91 0.75 3.77 -4.33
N ARG A 92 0.90 5.08 -4.48
CA ARG A 92 1.50 5.66 -5.69
C ARG A 92 2.19 6.98 -5.40
N ALA A 93 3.16 7.31 -6.23
CA ALA A 93 3.77 8.64 -6.30
C ALA A 93 3.34 9.31 -7.61
N VAL A 94 2.86 10.53 -7.50
CA VAL A 94 2.35 11.30 -8.64
C VAL A 94 3.01 12.67 -8.72
N LYS A 95 3.14 13.18 -9.95
CA LYS A 95 3.54 14.56 -10.23
C LYS A 95 2.50 15.16 -11.16
N GLY A 96 1.69 16.10 -10.65
CA GLY A 96 0.50 16.55 -11.36
C GLY A 96 -0.50 15.40 -11.54
N GLU A 97 -0.87 15.11 -12.79
CA GLU A 97 -1.78 13.99 -13.12
C GLU A 97 -1.03 12.70 -13.49
N GLU A 98 0.29 12.74 -13.48
CA GLU A 98 1.11 11.63 -13.92
C GLU A 98 1.51 10.74 -12.77
N THR A 99 1.21 9.43 -12.88
CA THR A 99 1.68 8.41 -11.95
C THR A 99 3.12 8.00 -12.33
N LEU A 100 4.04 8.19 -11.39
CA LEU A 100 5.46 7.91 -11.58
C LEU A 100 5.85 6.53 -11.05
N VAL A 101 5.29 6.15 -9.91
CA VAL A 101 5.52 4.85 -9.25
C VAL A 101 4.23 4.36 -8.65
N GLU A 102 4.00 3.08 -8.69
CA GLU A 102 2.87 2.44 -8.00
C GLU A 102 3.30 1.13 -7.35
N ALA A 103 2.60 0.76 -6.29
CA ALA A 103 2.82 -0.48 -5.55
C ALA A 103 1.55 -0.86 -4.79
N THR A 104 1.48 -2.11 -4.37
CA THR A 104 0.43 -2.63 -3.49
C THR A 104 1.06 -3.28 -2.28
N GLY A 105 0.58 -2.94 -1.09
CA GLY A 105 1.05 -3.51 0.17
C GLY A 105 -0.05 -4.22 0.94
N VAL A 106 0.30 -5.29 1.63
CA VAL A 106 -0.56 -5.92 2.63
C VAL A 106 -0.02 -5.56 4.01
N TYR A 107 -0.85 -4.92 4.79
CA TYR A 107 -0.56 -4.56 6.17
C TYR A 107 -1.40 -5.41 7.11
N VAL A 108 -0.84 -5.79 8.23
CA VAL A 108 -1.52 -6.59 9.27
C VAL A 108 -1.64 -5.76 10.53
N LYS A 109 -2.86 -5.68 11.07
CA LYS A 109 -3.08 -5.09 12.38
C LYS A 109 -2.48 -5.98 13.46
N VAL A 110 -1.72 -5.38 14.37
CA VAL A 110 -1.07 -6.10 15.46
C VAL A 110 -1.34 -5.44 16.81
N ASP A 111 -1.22 -6.23 17.87
CA ASP A 111 -1.21 -5.75 19.26
C ASP A 111 0.19 -5.28 19.68
N ASP A 112 0.34 -4.88 20.93
CA ASP A 112 1.61 -4.41 21.51
C ASP A 112 2.69 -5.49 21.56
N LEU A 113 2.32 -6.76 21.41
CA LEU A 113 3.24 -7.89 21.33
C LEU A 113 3.45 -8.35 19.88
N LEU A 114 3.06 -7.52 18.91
CA LEU A 114 3.18 -7.77 17.47
C LEU A 114 2.40 -9.01 16.98
N ARG A 115 1.34 -9.39 17.68
CA ARG A 115 0.47 -10.50 17.28
C ARG A 115 -0.70 -9.98 16.44
N PRO A 116 -1.06 -10.67 15.34
CA PRO A 116 -2.20 -10.28 14.51
C PRO A 116 -3.51 -10.17 15.31
N THR A 117 -4.24 -9.08 15.10
CA THR A 117 -5.54 -8.83 15.72
C THR A 117 -6.60 -8.46 14.70
N VAL A 118 -7.86 -8.64 15.03
CA VAL A 118 -8.99 -8.38 14.14
C VAL A 118 -9.12 -6.89 13.82
N VAL A 119 -9.33 -6.58 12.55
CA VAL A 119 -9.70 -5.24 12.07
C VAL A 119 -11.21 -5.10 12.14
N ASP A 120 -11.70 -4.21 13.00
CA ASP A 120 -13.14 -3.96 13.17
C ASP A 120 -13.65 -2.86 12.22
N SER A 121 -13.29 -2.99 10.96
CA SER A 121 -13.73 -2.10 9.88
C SER A 121 -13.84 -2.90 8.60
N LYS A 122 -14.69 -2.45 7.68
CA LYS A 122 -14.82 -3.02 6.33
C LYS A 122 -14.86 -1.90 5.30
N ILE A 123 -14.36 -2.19 4.12
CA ILE A 123 -14.51 -1.30 2.97
C ILE A 123 -15.87 -1.56 2.31
N ASN A 124 -16.61 -0.49 2.11
CA ASN A 124 -17.86 -0.49 1.37
C ASN A 124 -17.76 0.53 0.22
N PRO A 125 -17.42 0.08 -0.98
CA PRO A 125 -17.27 0.98 -2.13
C PRO A 125 -18.60 1.65 -2.47
N VAL A 126 -18.56 2.95 -2.76
CA VAL A 126 -19.77 3.79 -2.93
C VAL A 126 -20.04 4.19 -4.38
N ASN A 127 -19.10 3.98 -5.29
CA ASN A 127 -19.24 4.30 -6.71
C ASN A 127 -18.52 3.25 -7.58
N ASP A 128 -18.63 3.38 -8.89
CA ASP A 128 -18.07 2.41 -9.84
C ASP A 128 -16.53 2.38 -9.78
N GLU A 129 -15.89 3.52 -9.58
CA GLU A 129 -14.43 3.60 -9.45
C GLU A 129 -13.94 2.84 -8.21
N GLU A 130 -14.52 3.09 -7.05
CA GLU A 130 -14.18 2.38 -5.82
C GLU A 130 -14.51 0.90 -5.89
N ARG A 131 -15.63 0.53 -6.53
CA ARG A 131 -16.03 -0.86 -6.72
C ARG A 131 -14.99 -1.61 -7.54
N LYS A 132 -14.50 -1.01 -8.63
CA LYS A 132 -13.45 -1.59 -9.46
C LYS A 132 -12.15 -1.80 -8.69
N LYS A 133 -11.73 -0.81 -7.90
CA LYS A 133 -10.56 -0.91 -7.03
C LYS A 133 -10.70 -2.04 -6.01
N TYR A 134 -11.84 -2.11 -5.37
CA TYR A 134 -12.16 -3.16 -4.39
C TYR A 134 -12.13 -4.56 -5.00
N GLU A 135 -12.80 -4.77 -6.14
CA GLU A 135 -12.83 -6.05 -6.84
C GLU A 135 -11.43 -6.49 -7.30
N THR A 136 -10.62 -5.56 -7.77
CA THR A 136 -9.22 -5.83 -8.13
C THR A 136 -8.41 -6.27 -6.90
N ALA A 137 -8.59 -5.64 -5.77
CA ALA A 137 -7.94 -6.02 -4.51
C ALA A 137 -8.37 -7.42 -4.03
N VAL A 138 -9.66 -7.74 -4.14
CA VAL A 138 -10.18 -9.09 -3.85
C VAL A 138 -9.53 -10.14 -4.74
N SER A 139 -9.40 -9.86 -6.04
CA SER A 139 -8.76 -10.77 -7.00
C SER A 139 -7.29 -11.01 -6.67
N ARG A 140 -6.53 -9.96 -6.34
CA ARG A 140 -5.13 -10.08 -5.91
C ARG A 140 -4.98 -10.95 -4.67
N ARG A 141 -5.88 -10.78 -3.71
CA ARG A 141 -5.86 -11.58 -2.48
C ARG A 141 -6.09 -13.06 -2.75
N LYS A 142 -7.03 -13.40 -3.63
CA LYS A 142 -7.29 -14.80 -4.04
C LYS A 142 -6.05 -15.41 -4.70
N SER A 143 -5.41 -14.71 -5.61
CA SER A 143 -4.17 -15.16 -6.27
C SER A 143 -3.04 -15.39 -5.29
N ARG A 144 -2.85 -14.50 -4.31
CA ARG A 144 -1.83 -14.64 -3.26
C ARG A 144 -2.05 -15.88 -2.39
N LYS A 145 -3.30 -16.19 -2.05
CA LYS A 145 -3.62 -17.40 -1.26
C LYS A 145 -3.28 -18.68 -2.03
N ILE A 146 -3.54 -18.72 -3.35
CA ILE A 146 -3.21 -19.84 -4.20
C ILE A 146 -1.68 -20.02 -4.27
N ASP A 147 -0.93 -18.94 -4.52
CA ASP A 147 0.54 -18.97 -4.58
C ASP A 147 1.15 -19.44 -3.25
N ASN A 148 0.65 -18.96 -2.13
CA ASN A 148 1.12 -19.39 -0.81
C ASN A 148 0.84 -20.87 -0.57
N SER A 149 -0.33 -21.38 -0.93
CA SER A 149 -0.63 -22.81 -0.78
C SER A 149 0.27 -23.68 -1.65
N LEU A 150 0.59 -23.24 -2.87
CA LEU A 150 1.52 -23.93 -3.76
C LEU A 150 2.97 -23.94 -3.22
N ARG A 151 3.42 -22.83 -2.64
CA ARG A 151 4.77 -22.73 -2.05
C ARG A 151 4.94 -23.65 -0.85
N TYR A 152 3.93 -23.77 0.01
CA TYR A 152 3.98 -24.66 1.17
C TYR A 152 3.85 -26.15 0.79
N ASN A 153 3.15 -26.48 -0.28
CA ASN A 153 3.01 -27.84 -0.76
C ASN A 153 4.28 -28.39 -1.47
N VAL A 154 5.22 -27.54 -1.83
CA VAL A 154 6.49 -27.93 -2.48
C VAL A 154 7.59 -28.24 -1.44
N VAL A 155 7.38 -27.98 -0.16
CA VAL A 155 8.40 -28.09 0.90
C VAL A 155 8.17 -29.31 1.79
N ASP A 156 7.14 -30.12 1.54
CA ASP A 156 6.92 -31.37 2.26
C ASP A 156 7.41 -32.55 1.38
N PRO A 157 8.56 -33.17 1.73
CA PRO A 157 8.98 -34.41 1.07
C PRO A 157 8.15 -35.60 1.55
#